data_274246900b090094ede067354ce5a5f1
#
_entry.id   274246900b090094ede067354ce5a5f1
#
_cell.length_a   1.000
_cell.length_b   1.000
_cell.length_c   1.000
_cell.angle_alpha   90.00
_cell.angle_beta   90.00
_cell.angle_gamma   90.00
#
_symmetry.space_group_name_H-M   'P 1'
#
loop_
_entity.id
_entity.type
_entity.pdbx_description
1 polymer ?
#
loop_
_entity_poly.entity_id
_entity_poly.type
_entity_poly.pdbx_seq_one_letter_code
_entity_poly.pdbx_strand_id
1 'polypeptide(L)'
;MASRFPARIETIECPFAGAPLYLYLIRGDTGRMALIDSGIADTPSRYVLPYLAGRGRSVSDLQAVIVTHAHHDHFGGNGELFRANPNIAFMAPAAELEWVEDGRRHFNEMYRSFPGEWEPDDAYEQTVIAWCGEGVPVARGLNGGESVALDESVSLAVHEIPAHSKGHLMLALEQEGVIFVGDALQGEGTRLSSGITVFPLYDDVANYLHSLELVRRSNAEWICTGHHGVLDRQAAETLLLQSERHALRHGEYVLRQLQGAAGALSLSELVSRLHEAHYPAYESAYQLHATTYAFCRHLQRQGKAKRVAEGGRLLWAAAAN
;
A
#
# COMPACT_ATOMS: atom_id res chain seq x y z
N MET A 1 1.65 -27.10 18.47
CA MET A 1 0.56 -27.18 17.47
C MET A 1 0.55 -25.86 16.76
N ALA A 2 0.49 -25.83 15.41
CA ALA A 2 0.29 -24.55 14.70
C ALA A 2 -1.05 -23.95 15.17
N SER A 3 -1.03 -22.67 15.54
CA SER A 3 -2.27 -21.97 15.92
C SER A 3 -3.18 -21.91 14.69
N ARG A 4 -4.48 -21.93 14.95
CA ARG A 4 -5.49 -21.81 13.90
C ARG A 4 -5.79 -20.32 13.70
N PHE A 5 -5.88 -19.87 12.44
CA PHE A 5 -6.33 -18.51 12.13
C PHE A 5 -7.68 -18.20 12.83
N PRO A 6 -7.83 -17.04 13.49
CA PRO A 6 -8.98 -16.74 14.32
C PRO A 6 -10.30 -16.71 13.54
N ALA A 7 -11.33 -17.43 14.03
CA ALA A 7 -12.61 -17.57 13.36
C ALA A 7 -13.46 -16.27 13.29
N ARG A 8 -13.06 -15.23 14.05
CA ARG A 8 -13.72 -13.91 13.99
C ARG A 8 -13.19 -13.04 12.85
N ILE A 9 -12.12 -13.45 12.18
CA ILE A 9 -11.53 -12.76 11.03
C ILE A 9 -11.83 -13.58 9.79
N GLU A 10 -12.44 -12.94 8.80
CA GLU A 10 -12.80 -13.56 7.54
C GLU A 10 -12.09 -12.84 6.40
N THR A 11 -11.53 -13.58 5.46
CA THR A 11 -10.83 -13.02 4.29
C THR A 11 -11.78 -12.98 3.11
N ILE A 12 -11.83 -11.85 2.42
CA ILE A 12 -12.56 -11.66 1.17
C ILE A 12 -11.52 -11.46 0.06
N GLU A 13 -11.41 -12.44 -0.82
CA GLU A 13 -10.57 -12.35 -2.00
C GLU A 13 -11.32 -11.62 -3.11
N CYS A 14 -10.74 -10.51 -3.58
CA CYS A 14 -11.37 -9.61 -4.56
C CYS A 14 -10.35 -9.11 -5.59
N PRO A 15 -9.86 -10.00 -6.50
CA PRO A 15 -8.84 -9.64 -7.48
C PRO A 15 -9.33 -8.51 -8.40
N PHE A 16 -8.41 -7.59 -8.72
CA PHE A 16 -8.67 -6.53 -9.68
C PHE A 16 -7.48 -6.33 -10.63
N ALA A 17 -7.73 -5.91 -11.87
CA ALA A 17 -6.69 -5.66 -12.88
C ALA A 17 -5.62 -6.78 -13.03
N GLY A 18 -5.99 -8.01 -12.66
CA GLY A 18 -5.11 -9.18 -12.69
C GLY A 18 -4.23 -9.36 -11.46
N ALA A 19 -4.30 -8.46 -10.48
CA ALA A 19 -3.63 -8.60 -9.19
C ALA A 19 -4.53 -9.30 -8.17
N PRO A 20 -3.99 -10.11 -7.25
CA PRO A 20 -4.73 -10.52 -6.05
C PRO A 20 -4.95 -9.31 -5.14
N LEU A 21 -6.11 -9.25 -4.51
CA LEU A 21 -6.44 -8.27 -3.47
C LEU A 21 -7.25 -8.95 -2.38
N TYR A 22 -6.96 -8.65 -1.12
CA TYR A 22 -7.59 -9.26 0.03
C TYR A 22 -8.08 -8.19 1.01
N LEU A 23 -9.37 -8.26 1.34
CA LEU A 23 -9.98 -7.46 2.40
C LEU A 23 -10.28 -8.36 3.59
N TYR A 24 -10.35 -7.75 4.78
CA TYR A 24 -10.54 -8.51 6.01
C TYR A 24 -11.74 -8.02 6.79
N LEU A 25 -12.69 -8.91 7.05
CA LEU A 25 -13.88 -8.65 7.85
C LEU A 25 -13.62 -9.15 9.28
N ILE A 26 -13.71 -8.25 10.26
CA ILE A 26 -13.55 -8.57 11.68
C ILE A 26 -14.91 -8.51 12.35
N ARG A 27 -15.24 -9.55 13.11
CA ARG A 27 -16.50 -9.64 13.83
C ARG A 27 -16.31 -9.56 15.34
N GLY A 28 -16.99 -8.62 15.97
CA GLY A 28 -17.13 -8.53 17.42
C GLY A 28 -18.12 -9.56 17.99
N ASP A 29 -18.12 -9.71 19.31
CA ASP A 29 -19.02 -10.63 20.01
C ASP A 29 -20.47 -10.14 19.98
N THR A 30 -20.71 -8.86 19.81
CA THR A 30 -22.03 -8.26 19.64
C THR A 30 -22.65 -8.47 18.25
N GLY A 31 -21.90 -9.08 17.33
CA GLY A 31 -22.28 -9.23 15.91
C GLY A 31 -21.94 -8.02 15.05
N ARG A 32 -21.42 -6.91 15.63
CA ARG A 32 -20.88 -5.77 14.89
C ARG A 32 -19.66 -6.17 14.08
N MET A 33 -19.49 -5.57 12.91
CA MET A 33 -18.37 -5.88 12.02
C MET A 33 -17.61 -4.64 11.62
N ALA A 34 -16.30 -4.80 11.44
CA ALA A 34 -15.43 -3.84 10.79
C ALA A 34 -14.81 -4.48 9.54
N LEU A 35 -14.65 -3.69 8.48
CA LEU A 35 -13.94 -4.08 7.27
C LEU A 35 -12.59 -3.34 7.23
N ILE A 36 -11.51 -4.05 7.00
CA ILE A 36 -10.19 -3.49 6.74
C ILE A 36 -10.04 -3.40 5.22
N ASP A 37 -9.88 -2.16 4.76
CA ASP A 37 -9.90 -1.73 3.36
C ASP A 37 -11.22 -2.02 2.63
N SER A 38 -11.45 -1.40 1.48
CA SER A 38 -12.72 -1.52 0.74
C SER A 38 -12.56 -1.88 -0.73
N GLY A 39 -11.31 -2.01 -1.21
CA GLY A 39 -11.02 -2.29 -2.61
C GLY A 39 -11.18 -1.07 -3.51
N ILE A 40 -11.34 -1.30 -4.82
CA ILE A 40 -11.68 -0.27 -5.80
C ILE A 40 -13.20 0.00 -5.81
N ALA A 41 -13.62 1.01 -6.58
CA ALA A 41 -14.98 1.54 -6.59
C ALA A 41 -16.11 0.51 -6.67
N ASP A 42 -15.95 -0.58 -7.43
CA ASP A 42 -16.96 -1.63 -7.64
C ASP A 42 -16.71 -2.91 -6.80
N THR A 43 -15.66 -2.92 -5.99
CA THR A 43 -15.34 -4.08 -5.12
C THR A 43 -16.49 -4.43 -4.17
N PRO A 44 -17.18 -3.46 -3.51
CA PRO A 44 -18.25 -3.80 -2.62
C PRO A 44 -19.39 -4.58 -3.29
N SER A 45 -19.92 -4.12 -4.41
CA SER A 45 -21.01 -4.82 -5.11
C SER A 45 -20.59 -6.15 -5.69
N ARG A 46 -19.34 -6.28 -6.13
CA ARG A 46 -18.84 -7.51 -6.74
C ARG A 46 -18.48 -8.59 -5.73
N TYR A 47 -17.97 -8.20 -4.57
CA TYR A 47 -17.41 -9.16 -3.61
C TYR A 47 -17.95 -9.00 -2.19
N VAL A 48 -17.94 -7.80 -1.59
CA VAL A 48 -18.24 -7.61 -0.16
C VAL A 48 -19.73 -7.89 0.13
N LEU A 49 -20.64 -7.24 -0.61
CA LEU A 49 -22.08 -7.42 -0.39
C LEU A 49 -22.56 -8.84 -0.67
N PRO A 50 -22.15 -9.51 -1.77
CA PRO A 50 -22.45 -10.93 -1.98
C PRO A 50 -21.85 -11.84 -0.91
N TYR A 51 -20.64 -11.54 -0.42
CA TYR A 51 -20.01 -12.30 0.65
C TYR A 51 -20.82 -12.25 1.96
N LEU A 52 -21.29 -11.06 2.35
CA LEU A 52 -22.15 -10.88 3.51
C LEU A 52 -23.50 -11.59 3.33
N ALA A 53 -24.16 -11.39 2.20
CA ALA A 53 -25.46 -12.00 1.90
C ALA A 53 -25.39 -13.53 1.92
N GLY A 54 -24.34 -14.14 1.37
CA GLY A 54 -24.10 -15.58 1.40
C GLY A 54 -23.94 -16.17 2.80
N ARG A 55 -23.75 -15.33 3.82
CA ARG A 55 -23.62 -15.69 5.25
C ARG A 55 -24.81 -15.24 6.10
N GLY A 56 -25.91 -14.82 5.45
CA GLY A 56 -27.08 -14.31 6.15
C GLY A 56 -26.86 -12.99 6.86
N ARG A 57 -25.87 -12.20 6.40
CA ARG A 57 -25.51 -10.88 6.94
C ARG A 57 -25.82 -9.80 5.90
N SER A 58 -25.81 -8.56 6.34
CA SER A 58 -26.05 -7.42 5.48
C SER A 58 -25.05 -6.28 5.74
N VAL A 59 -25.04 -5.29 4.87
CA VAL A 59 -24.21 -4.09 5.05
C VAL A 59 -24.60 -3.29 6.31
N SER A 60 -25.82 -3.48 6.86
CA SER A 60 -26.23 -2.83 8.12
C SER A 60 -25.49 -3.37 9.35
N ASP A 61 -24.86 -4.56 9.24
CA ASP A 61 -24.05 -5.14 10.31
C ASP A 61 -22.64 -4.54 10.32
N LEU A 62 -22.24 -3.85 9.23
CA LEU A 62 -20.94 -3.19 9.09
C LEU A 62 -20.98 -1.81 9.79
N GLN A 63 -20.19 -1.67 10.85
CA GLN A 63 -20.14 -0.45 11.68
C GLN A 63 -19.00 0.48 11.28
N ALA A 64 -17.90 -0.09 10.78
CA ALA A 64 -16.72 0.66 10.42
C ALA A 64 -16.04 0.09 9.17
N VAL A 65 -15.40 0.98 8.41
CA VAL A 65 -14.37 0.66 7.43
C VAL A 65 -13.09 1.37 7.87
N ILE A 66 -12.00 0.63 7.98
CA ILE A 66 -10.71 1.17 8.39
C ILE A 66 -9.75 0.99 7.23
N VAL A 67 -9.36 2.10 6.61
CA VAL A 67 -8.42 2.14 5.49
C VAL A 67 -7.00 2.06 6.04
N THR A 68 -6.19 1.13 5.54
CA THR A 68 -4.79 0.99 5.95
C THR A 68 -3.92 2.09 5.35
N HIS A 69 -4.19 2.50 4.12
CA HIS A 69 -3.50 3.58 3.42
C HIS A 69 -4.31 4.05 2.20
N ALA A 70 -4.05 5.26 1.71
CA ALA A 70 -4.85 5.87 0.66
C ALA A 70 -4.31 5.57 -0.75
N HIS A 71 -4.24 4.29 -1.13
CA HIS A 71 -4.18 3.88 -2.53
C HIS A 71 -5.56 3.43 -3.00
N HIS A 72 -5.86 3.66 -4.28
CA HIS A 72 -7.20 3.49 -4.86
C HIS A 72 -7.82 2.10 -4.62
N ASP A 73 -7.00 1.07 -4.52
CA ASP A 73 -7.44 -0.30 -4.28
C ASP A 73 -7.63 -0.65 -2.79
N HIS A 74 -7.48 0.32 -1.89
CA HIS A 74 -7.74 0.19 -0.46
C HIS A 74 -8.92 1.05 0.02
N PHE A 75 -9.21 2.19 -0.64
CA PHE A 75 -10.29 3.08 -0.23
C PHE A 75 -11.40 3.28 -1.28
N GLY A 76 -11.19 2.86 -2.52
CA GLY A 76 -12.08 3.18 -3.65
C GLY A 76 -13.52 2.68 -3.46
N GLY A 77 -13.72 1.60 -2.74
CA GLY A 77 -15.04 1.04 -2.44
C GLY A 77 -15.86 1.82 -1.39
N ASN A 78 -15.25 2.80 -0.72
CA ASN A 78 -15.91 3.55 0.35
C ASN A 78 -17.23 4.19 -0.10
N GLY A 79 -17.25 4.82 -1.30
CA GLY A 79 -18.42 5.49 -1.83
C GLY A 79 -19.62 4.58 -2.03
N GLU A 80 -19.40 3.36 -2.52
CA GLU A 80 -20.46 2.38 -2.69
C GLU A 80 -20.98 1.86 -1.36
N LEU A 81 -20.08 1.60 -0.38
CA LEU A 81 -20.47 1.20 0.97
C LEU A 81 -21.26 2.30 1.69
N PHE A 82 -20.85 3.57 1.54
CA PHE A 82 -21.57 4.71 2.10
C PHE A 82 -22.99 4.86 1.53
N ARG A 83 -23.16 4.67 0.23
CA ARG A 83 -24.49 4.68 -0.38
C ARG A 83 -25.36 3.53 0.12
N ALA A 84 -24.77 2.36 0.36
CA ALA A 84 -25.49 1.18 0.87
C ALA A 84 -25.84 1.28 2.36
N ASN A 85 -24.97 1.91 3.17
CA ASN A 85 -25.19 2.17 4.59
C ASN A 85 -24.47 3.45 5.04
N PRO A 86 -25.16 4.60 5.07
CA PRO A 86 -24.57 5.88 5.50
C PRO A 86 -24.14 5.95 6.97
N ASN A 87 -24.46 4.95 7.77
CA ASN A 87 -24.10 4.88 9.19
C ASN A 87 -22.72 4.23 9.42
N ILE A 88 -22.04 3.78 8.38
CA ILE A 88 -20.68 3.26 8.50
C ILE A 88 -19.71 4.39 8.88
N ALA A 89 -18.93 4.17 9.93
CA ALA A 89 -17.83 5.06 10.29
C ALA A 89 -16.60 4.75 9.43
N PHE A 90 -16.28 5.62 8.46
CA PHE A 90 -15.05 5.52 7.69
C PHE A 90 -13.89 6.13 8.47
N MET A 91 -12.81 5.38 8.61
CA MET A 91 -11.58 5.79 9.29
C MET A 91 -10.40 5.59 8.35
N ALA A 92 -9.43 6.49 8.37
CA ALA A 92 -8.26 6.43 7.50
C ALA A 92 -7.05 7.06 8.18
N PRO A 93 -5.82 6.86 7.67
CA PRO A 93 -4.63 7.53 8.20
C PRO A 93 -4.81 9.04 8.22
N ALA A 94 -4.53 9.69 9.34
CA ALA A 94 -4.69 11.15 9.49
C ALA A 94 -3.88 11.94 8.44
N ALA A 95 -2.71 11.43 8.05
CA ALA A 95 -1.86 12.05 7.03
C ALA A 95 -2.39 11.92 5.58
N GLU A 96 -3.42 11.11 5.34
CA GLU A 96 -3.95 10.78 4.01
C GLU A 96 -5.46 11.03 3.85
N LEU A 97 -6.11 11.67 4.83
CA LEU A 97 -7.56 11.91 4.80
C LEU A 97 -8.02 12.55 3.51
N GLU A 98 -7.34 13.61 3.09
CA GLU A 98 -7.70 14.39 1.91
C GLU A 98 -7.63 13.58 0.60
N TRP A 99 -6.84 12.50 0.59
CA TRP A 99 -6.79 11.57 -0.54
C TRP A 99 -7.98 10.61 -0.55
N VAL A 100 -8.37 10.13 0.64
CA VAL A 100 -9.54 9.25 0.77
C VAL A 100 -10.85 10.00 0.49
N GLU A 101 -10.91 11.28 0.85
CA GLU A 101 -12.07 12.15 0.61
C GLU A 101 -12.15 12.67 -0.84
N ASP A 102 -11.03 12.74 -1.54
CA ASP A 102 -10.94 13.25 -2.92
C ASP A 102 -9.95 12.44 -3.76
N GLY A 103 -10.47 11.47 -4.53
CA GLY A 103 -9.68 10.62 -5.43
C GLY A 103 -8.97 11.40 -6.56
N ARG A 104 -9.48 12.58 -6.97
CA ARG A 104 -8.79 13.45 -7.93
C ARG A 104 -7.57 14.12 -7.29
N ARG A 105 -7.68 14.55 -6.04
CA ARG A 105 -6.56 15.06 -5.27
C ARG A 105 -5.50 14.00 -5.08
N HIS A 106 -5.91 12.77 -4.68
CA HIS A 106 -5.02 11.62 -4.62
C HIS A 106 -4.25 11.44 -5.92
N PHE A 107 -4.95 11.41 -7.07
CA PHE A 107 -4.32 11.27 -8.37
C PHE A 107 -3.29 12.37 -8.64
N ASN A 108 -3.66 13.63 -8.46
CA ASN A 108 -2.79 14.77 -8.78
C ASN A 108 -1.56 14.83 -7.88
N GLU A 109 -1.70 14.59 -6.58
CA GLU A 109 -0.59 14.68 -5.63
C GLU A 109 0.34 13.47 -5.71
N MET A 110 -0.18 12.29 -6.04
CA MET A 110 0.61 11.07 -6.17
C MET A 110 1.18 10.92 -7.60
N TYR A 111 0.32 10.73 -8.59
CA TYR A 111 0.74 10.33 -9.94
C TYR A 111 1.31 11.45 -10.79
N ARG A 112 1.09 12.73 -10.45
CA ARG A 112 1.69 13.90 -11.12
C ARG A 112 2.89 14.48 -10.34
N SER A 113 3.51 13.69 -9.46
CA SER A 113 4.63 14.12 -8.61
C SER A 113 5.97 14.22 -9.33
N PHE A 114 6.07 13.78 -10.59
CA PHE A 114 7.32 13.77 -11.39
C PHE A 114 7.17 14.49 -12.72
N PRO A 115 6.88 15.82 -12.73
CA PRO A 115 6.64 16.55 -13.97
C PRO A 115 7.87 16.53 -14.90
N GLY A 116 7.65 16.20 -16.18
CA GLY A 116 8.70 16.05 -17.18
C GLY A 116 9.56 14.79 -17.07
N GLU A 117 9.32 13.93 -16.08
CA GLU A 117 10.04 12.68 -15.88
C GLU A 117 9.11 11.45 -16.08
N TRP A 118 7.90 11.55 -15.61
CA TRP A 118 6.81 10.60 -15.83
C TRP A 118 5.49 11.34 -15.83
N GLU A 119 4.71 11.18 -16.89
CA GLU A 119 3.41 11.84 -17.05
C GLU A 119 2.37 10.77 -17.39
N PRO A 120 1.30 10.65 -16.58
CA PRO A 120 0.17 9.80 -16.91
C PRO A 120 -0.59 10.37 -18.12
N ASP A 121 -1.01 9.50 -19.03
CA ASP A 121 -1.92 9.87 -20.08
C ASP A 121 -3.37 9.99 -19.56
N ASP A 122 -4.27 10.54 -20.39
CA ASP A 122 -5.66 10.75 -20.03
C ASP A 122 -6.41 9.44 -19.72
N ALA A 123 -6.05 8.34 -20.39
CA ALA A 123 -6.67 7.03 -20.16
C ALA A 123 -6.26 6.45 -18.80
N TYR A 124 -5.00 6.60 -18.42
CA TYR A 124 -4.49 6.22 -17.09
C TYR A 124 -5.17 7.04 -15.99
N GLU A 125 -5.24 8.38 -16.17
CA GLU A 125 -5.94 9.27 -15.22
C GLU A 125 -7.39 8.84 -15.01
N GLN A 126 -8.14 8.68 -16.11
CA GLN A 126 -9.54 8.27 -16.05
C GLN A 126 -9.71 6.92 -15.34
N THR A 127 -8.82 5.98 -15.61
CA THR A 127 -8.86 4.66 -15.00
C THR A 127 -8.63 4.73 -13.49
N VAL A 128 -7.57 5.40 -13.04
CA VAL A 128 -7.25 5.52 -11.61
C VAL A 128 -8.34 6.29 -10.86
N ILE A 129 -8.85 7.39 -11.43
CA ILE A 129 -9.95 8.14 -10.81
C ILE A 129 -11.23 7.29 -10.73
N ALA A 130 -11.52 6.49 -11.75
CA ALA A 130 -12.65 5.56 -11.69
C ALA A 130 -12.47 4.50 -10.60
N TRP A 131 -11.27 4.02 -10.37
CA TRP A 131 -10.97 3.07 -9.29
C TRP A 131 -11.09 3.71 -7.89
N CYS A 132 -10.75 5.00 -7.73
CA CYS A 132 -10.94 5.71 -6.47
C CYS A 132 -12.42 5.84 -6.06
N GLY A 133 -13.34 5.77 -7.03
CA GLY A 133 -14.77 5.93 -6.77
C GLY A 133 -15.16 7.30 -6.24
N GLU A 134 -16.29 7.37 -5.54
CA GLU A 134 -16.74 8.59 -4.85
C GLU A 134 -16.06 8.72 -3.49
N GLY A 135 -15.53 9.90 -3.19
CA GLY A 135 -15.05 10.24 -1.86
C GLY A 135 -16.17 10.24 -0.83
N VAL A 136 -15.85 9.91 0.40
CA VAL A 136 -16.78 9.92 1.53
C VAL A 136 -16.20 10.73 2.68
N PRO A 137 -17.05 11.36 3.53
CA PRO A 137 -16.56 11.98 4.75
C PRO A 137 -15.88 10.95 5.63
N VAL A 138 -14.63 11.23 6.02
CA VAL A 138 -13.89 10.39 6.98
C VAL A 138 -14.26 10.81 8.39
N ALA A 139 -14.89 9.90 9.14
CA ALA A 139 -15.36 10.16 10.49
C ALA A 139 -14.21 10.37 11.48
N ARG A 140 -13.06 9.74 11.24
CA ARG A 140 -11.89 9.83 12.11
C ARG A 140 -10.58 9.60 11.38
N GLY A 141 -9.64 10.53 11.49
CA GLY A 141 -8.24 10.34 11.16
C GLY A 141 -7.53 9.55 12.24
N LEU A 142 -6.80 8.52 11.87
CA LEU A 142 -6.08 7.64 12.78
C LEU A 142 -4.59 7.98 12.81
N ASN A 143 -4.01 8.00 14.02
CA ASN A 143 -2.58 8.16 14.26
C ASN A 143 -2.05 6.97 15.06
N GLY A 144 -0.74 6.76 15.01
CA GLY A 144 -0.09 5.74 15.84
C GLY A 144 -0.30 5.95 17.33
N GLY A 145 -0.44 4.86 18.07
CA GLY A 145 -0.72 4.84 19.50
C GLY A 145 -2.19 4.94 19.87
N GLU A 146 -3.08 5.11 18.88
CA GLU A 146 -4.52 5.09 19.10
C GLU A 146 -5.08 3.66 19.08
N SER A 147 -6.37 3.53 19.39
CA SER A 147 -7.11 2.28 19.21
C SER A 147 -8.49 2.52 18.62
N VAL A 148 -8.99 1.49 17.92
CA VAL A 148 -10.34 1.44 17.37
C VAL A 148 -11.08 0.28 18.01
N ALA A 149 -12.00 0.57 18.91
CA ALA A 149 -12.85 -0.44 19.52
C ALA A 149 -14.07 -0.72 18.62
N LEU A 150 -14.29 -1.98 18.32
CA LEU A 150 -15.50 -2.45 17.64
C LEU A 150 -16.60 -2.76 18.65
N ASP A 151 -16.21 -3.41 19.72
CA ASP A 151 -17.02 -3.63 20.94
C ASP A 151 -16.09 -3.84 22.15
N GLU A 152 -16.62 -4.32 23.28
CA GLU A 152 -15.84 -4.57 24.50
C GLU A 152 -14.80 -5.69 24.32
N SER A 153 -15.02 -6.61 23.37
CA SER A 153 -14.17 -7.80 23.11
C SER A 153 -13.15 -7.59 22.01
N VAL A 154 -13.35 -6.60 21.13
CA VAL A 154 -12.50 -6.38 19.94
C VAL A 154 -12.04 -4.94 19.87
N SER A 155 -10.75 -4.74 20.01
CA SER A 155 -10.08 -3.45 19.84
C SER A 155 -8.81 -3.64 18.99
N LEU A 156 -8.65 -2.78 18.00
CA LEU A 156 -7.47 -2.73 17.12
C LEU A 156 -6.52 -1.63 17.59
N ALA A 157 -5.31 -1.97 17.95
CA ALA A 157 -4.25 -0.99 18.17
C ALA A 157 -3.74 -0.47 16.82
N VAL A 158 -3.49 0.83 16.73
CA VAL A 158 -3.04 1.52 15.51
C VAL A 158 -1.56 1.84 15.61
N HIS A 159 -0.78 1.43 14.62
CA HIS A 159 0.64 1.75 14.50
C HIS A 159 0.92 2.41 13.15
N GLU A 160 1.70 3.48 13.13
CA GLU A 160 2.19 4.06 11.90
C GLU A 160 3.38 3.27 11.36
N ILE A 161 3.31 2.90 10.10
CA ILE A 161 4.38 2.23 9.36
C ILE A 161 4.60 2.94 8.01
N PRO A 162 5.02 4.22 8.00
CA PRO A 162 5.01 5.10 6.83
C PRO A 162 6.12 4.73 5.84
N ALA A 163 5.86 3.79 4.96
CA ALA A 163 6.85 3.31 4.00
C ALA A 163 6.34 3.22 2.58
N HIS A 164 5.22 2.51 2.39
CA HIS A 164 4.56 2.34 1.10
C HIS A 164 3.79 3.61 0.71
N SER A 165 3.19 4.27 1.70
CA SER A 165 2.64 5.62 1.61
C SER A 165 2.96 6.42 2.88
N LYS A 166 2.77 7.74 2.85
CA LYS A 166 3.13 8.65 3.95
C LYS A 166 2.39 8.39 5.27
N GLY A 167 1.17 7.87 5.19
CA GLY A 167 0.29 7.63 6.35
C GLY A 167 0.00 6.16 6.63
N HIS A 168 0.68 5.24 5.97
CA HIS A 168 0.40 3.80 6.06
C HIS A 168 0.31 3.29 7.49
N LEU A 169 -0.76 2.55 7.81
CA LEU A 169 -1.04 2.00 9.13
C LEU A 169 -0.88 0.47 9.17
N MET A 170 -0.40 -0.02 10.30
CA MET A 170 -0.56 -1.39 10.75
C MET A 170 -1.63 -1.40 11.85
N LEU A 171 -2.62 -2.28 11.73
CA LEU A 171 -3.65 -2.48 12.72
C LEU A 171 -3.41 -3.81 13.43
N ALA A 172 -3.37 -3.81 14.75
CA ALA A 172 -3.07 -5.00 15.53
C ALA A 172 -4.29 -5.45 16.37
N LEU A 173 -4.74 -6.66 16.14
CA LEU A 173 -5.68 -7.37 17.00
C LEU A 173 -4.87 -8.27 17.95
N GLU A 174 -4.28 -7.63 18.97
CA GLU A 174 -3.26 -8.22 19.85
C GLU A 174 -3.75 -9.48 20.55
N GLN A 175 -5.01 -9.49 21.03
CA GLN A 175 -5.60 -10.63 21.72
C GLN A 175 -5.74 -11.88 20.84
N GLU A 176 -5.70 -11.73 19.53
CA GLU A 176 -5.77 -12.83 18.57
C GLU A 176 -4.39 -13.12 17.92
N GLY A 177 -3.37 -12.33 18.22
CA GLY A 177 -2.05 -12.46 17.61
C GLY A 177 -2.04 -12.15 16.11
N VAL A 178 -2.90 -11.24 15.64
CA VAL A 178 -3.07 -10.89 14.22
C VAL A 178 -2.74 -9.43 13.98
N ILE A 179 -2.02 -9.15 12.89
CA ILE A 179 -1.82 -7.79 12.38
C ILE A 179 -2.29 -7.69 10.92
N PHE A 180 -2.81 -6.51 10.56
CA PHE A 180 -3.18 -6.13 9.20
C PHE A 180 -2.19 -5.05 8.76
N VAL A 181 -1.45 -5.32 7.70
CA VAL A 181 -0.31 -4.50 7.30
C VAL A 181 -0.49 -3.87 5.91
N GLY A 182 -1.68 -3.98 5.29
CA GLY A 182 -1.90 -3.49 3.94
C GLY A 182 -0.77 -3.93 3.00
N ASP A 183 -0.11 -2.98 2.38
CA ASP A 183 0.96 -3.19 1.39
C ASP A 183 2.37 -2.98 1.94
N ALA A 184 2.56 -3.07 3.25
CA ALA A 184 3.90 -2.92 3.84
C ALA A 184 4.87 -4.03 3.41
N LEU A 185 4.36 -5.23 3.09
CA LEU A 185 5.16 -6.36 2.63
C LEU A 185 4.93 -6.59 1.14
N GLN A 186 5.89 -6.22 0.30
CA GLN A 186 5.75 -6.24 -1.14
C GLN A 186 6.60 -7.31 -1.85
N GLY A 187 7.52 -7.98 -1.13
CA GLY A 187 8.41 -8.96 -1.73
C GLY A 187 9.21 -8.38 -2.90
N GLU A 188 9.15 -9.05 -4.04
CA GLU A 188 9.71 -8.55 -5.30
C GLU A 188 8.66 -7.83 -6.18
N GLY A 189 7.46 -7.56 -5.66
CA GLY A 189 6.36 -6.90 -6.34
C GLY A 189 5.13 -7.80 -6.49
N THR A 190 4.04 -7.23 -7.01
CA THR A 190 2.78 -7.94 -7.22
C THR A 190 2.73 -8.53 -8.63
N ARG A 191 2.67 -9.86 -8.72
CA ARG A 191 2.58 -10.54 -10.01
C ARG A 191 1.14 -10.55 -10.52
N LEU A 192 0.95 -9.99 -11.72
CA LEU A 192 -0.34 -9.98 -12.40
C LEU A 192 -0.61 -11.33 -13.11
N SER A 193 -1.87 -11.62 -13.37
CA SER A 193 -2.28 -12.78 -14.16
C SER A 193 -1.75 -12.79 -15.60
N SER A 194 -1.38 -11.62 -16.13
CA SER A 194 -0.68 -11.47 -17.42
C SER A 194 0.77 -11.97 -17.40
N GLY A 195 1.34 -12.24 -16.22
CA GLY A 195 2.74 -12.58 -16.04
C GLY A 195 3.68 -11.37 -15.85
N ILE A 196 3.19 -10.16 -15.99
CA ILE A 196 3.91 -8.93 -15.66
C ILE A 196 3.93 -8.76 -14.12
N THR A 197 4.97 -8.14 -13.60
CA THR A 197 5.08 -7.81 -12.18
C THR A 197 4.98 -6.29 -12.02
N VAL A 198 4.10 -5.83 -11.12
CA VAL A 198 4.05 -4.43 -10.68
C VAL A 198 5.20 -4.22 -9.69
N PHE A 199 5.99 -3.17 -9.91
CA PHE A 199 7.18 -2.90 -9.09
C PHE A 199 6.78 -2.50 -7.66
N PRO A 200 7.55 -2.90 -6.63
CA PRO A 200 7.30 -2.44 -5.26
C PRO A 200 7.39 -0.92 -5.14
N LEU A 201 6.45 -0.32 -4.44
CA LEU A 201 6.37 1.12 -4.23
C LEU A 201 6.87 1.50 -2.84
N TYR A 202 7.85 2.41 -2.78
CA TYR A 202 8.38 2.97 -1.54
C TYR A 202 8.31 4.50 -1.59
N ASP A 203 7.62 5.09 -0.64
CA ASP A 203 7.60 6.55 -0.49
C ASP A 203 8.91 7.06 0.13
N ASP A 204 9.42 6.36 1.14
CA ASP A 204 10.75 6.59 1.75
C ASP A 204 11.43 5.28 2.11
N VAL A 205 12.67 5.09 1.62
CA VAL A 205 13.43 3.84 1.79
C VAL A 205 13.78 3.56 3.25
N ALA A 206 14.18 4.58 4.02
CA ALA A 206 14.55 4.38 5.42
C ALA A 206 13.33 3.99 6.26
N ASN A 207 12.20 4.66 6.02
CA ASN A 207 10.94 4.33 6.66
C ASN A 207 10.45 2.94 6.24
N TYR A 208 10.58 2.58 4.96
CA TYR A 208 10.21 1.24 4.49
C TYR A 208 10.98 0.14 5.23
N LEU A 209 12.31 0.23 5.26
CA LEU A 209 13.14 -0.75 5.97
C LEU A 209 12.84 -0.78 7.48
N HIS A 210 12.57 0.38 8.08
CA HIS A 210 12.13 0.46 9.48
C HIS A 210 10.76 -0.21 9.69
N SER A 211 9.82 -0.01 8.78
CA SER A 211 8.48 -0.62 8.85
C SER A 211 8.54 -2.14 8.74
N LEU A 212 9.42 -2.69 7.89
CA LEU A 212 9.65 -4.15 7.86
C LEU A 212 10.12 -4.68 9.22
N GLU A 213 10.99 -3.93 9.90
CA GLU A 213 11.46 -4.30 11.23
C GLU A 213 10.36 -4.18 12.30
N LEU A 214 9.47 -3.19 12.22
CA LEU A 214 8.31 -3.09 13.11
C LEU A 214 7.37 -4.28 12.94
N VAL A 215 7.06 -4.68 11.70
CA VAL A 215 6.27 -5.88 11.42
C VAL A 215 6.96 -7.14 11.99
N ARG A 216 8.28 -7.28 11.81
CA ARG A 216 9.06 -8.40 12.36
C ARG A 216 8.97 -8.45 13.89
N ARG A 217 9.05 -7.30 14.58
CA ARG A 217 8.99 -7.18 16.04
C ARG A 217 7.61 -7.33 16.64
N SER A 218 6.55 -7.22 15.86
CA SER A 218 5.18 -7.37 16.36
C SER A 218 4.92 -8.72 17.02
N ASN A 219 5.72 -9.73 16.69
CA ASN A 219 5.56 -11.12 17.14
C ASN A 219 4.17 -11.72 16.84
N ALA A 220 3.43 -11.13 15.89
CA ALA A 220 2.14 -11.65 15.47
C ALA A 220 2.27 -13.08 14.92
N GLU A 221 1.31 -13.92 15.19
CA GLU A 221 1.22 -15.29 14.65
C GLU A 221 0.73 -15.27 13.20
N TRP A 222 -0.12 -14.29 12.88
CA TRP A 222 -0.74 -14.12 11.57
C TRP A 222 -0.59 -12.70 11.06
N ILE A 223 -0.16 -12.56 9.81
CA ILE A 223 0.00 -11.30 9.12
C ILE A 223 -0.94 -11.26 7.92
N CYS A 224 -1.86 -10.30 7.91
CA CYS A 224 -2.84 -10.07 6.87
C CYS A 224 -2.34 -8.94 5.95
N THR A 225 -2.13 -9.23 4.67
CA THR A 225 -1.58 -8.31 3.67
C THR A 225 -2.59 -7.98 2.59
N GLY A 226 -2.44 -6.86 1.89
CA GLY A 226 -3.31 -6.48 0.78
C GLY A 226 -3.20 -7.41 -0.43
N HIS A 227 -1.99 -7.86 -0.79
CA HIS A 227 -1.76 -8.61 -2.05
C HIS A 227 -1.19 -10.03 -1.89
N HIS A 228 -0.83 -10.44 -0.66
CA HIS A 228 -0.27 -11.77 -0.42
C HIS A 228 -1.17 -12.63 0.51
N GLY A 229 -2.36 -12.12 0.88
CA GLY A 229 -3.33 -12.82 1.74
C GLY A 229 -2.86 -12.97 3.18
N VAL A 230 -3.31 -14.05 3.83
CA VAL A 230 -2.99 -14.38 5.22
C VAL A 230 -1.72 -15.21 5.25
N LEU A 231 -0.74 -14.74 5.98
CA LEU A 231 0.55 -15.39 6.17
C LEU A 231 0.70 -15.84 7.62
N ASP A 232 1.16 -17.07 7.83
CA ASP A 232 1.70 -17.47 9.11
C ASP A 232 3.08 -16.82 9.35
N ARG A 233 3.61 -16.95 10.55
CA ARG A 233 4.88 -16.37 10.93
C ARG A 233 6.04 -16.76 10.00
N GLN A 234 6.08 -18.00 9.53
CA GLN A 234 7.16 -18.49 8.68
C GLN A 234 7.07 -17.91 7.27
N ALA A 235 5.87 -17.90 6.68
CA ALA A 235 5.61 -17.29 5.38
C ALA A 235 5.87 -15.77 5.40
N ALA A 236 5.45 -15.10 6.46
CA ALA A 236 5.70 -13.67 6.66
C ALA A 236 7.18 -13.35 6.76
N GLU A 237 7.98 -14.13 7.52
CA GLU A 237 9.43 -13.91 7.58
C GLU A 237 10.10 -14.11 6.21
N THR A 238 9.62 -15.07 5.42
CA THR A 238 10.10 -15.26 4.05
C THR A 238 9.82 -14.02 3.20
N LEU A 239 8.60 -13.48 3.25
CA LEU A 239 8.21 -12.29 2.50
C LEU A 239 8.95 -11.03 2.99
N LEU A 240 9.14 -10.87 4.30
CA LEU A 240 9.96 -9.80 4.91
C LEU A 240 11.39 -9.82 4.35
N LEU A 241 12.04 -10.98 4.34
CA LEU A 241 13.39 -11.13 3.80
C LEU A 241 13.45 -10.86 2.30
N GLN A 242 12.44 -11.26 1.53
CA GLN A 242 12.35 -10.95 0.10
C GLN A 242 12.21 -9.45 -0.12
N SER A 243 11.32 -8.78 0.64
CA SER A 243 11.10 -7.33 0.58
C SER A 243 12.38 -6.55 0.88
N GLU A 244 13.06 -6.90 1.96
CA GLU A 244 14.31 -6.27 2.38
C GLU A 244 15.43 -6.46 1.32
N ARG A 245 15.63 -7.69 0.84
CA ARG A 245 16.64 -8.00 -0.17
C ARG A 245 16.36 -7.30 -1.49
N HIS A 246 15.09 -7.24 -1.92
CA HIS A 246 14.71 -6.52 -3.13
C HIS A 246 15.02 -5.03 -3.01
N ALA A 247 14.64 -4.39 -1.91
CA ALA A 247 14.93 -2.98 -1.65
C ALA A 247 16.44 -2.68 -1.67
N LEU A 248 17.23 -3.45 -0.93
CA LEU A 248 18.69 -3.27 -0.89
C LEU A 248 19.34 -3.46 -2.27
N ARG A 249 18.93 -4.49 -3.01
CA ARG A 249 19.41 -4.78 -4.36
C ARG A 249 19.06 -3.66 -5.36
N HIS A 250 17.85 -3.12 -5.28
CA HIS A 250 17.47 -1.98 -6.13
C HIS A 250 18.32 -0.75 -5.83
N GLY A 251 18.58 -0.45 -4.55
CA GLY A 251 19.48 0.63 -4.16
C GLY A 251 20.90 0.49 -4.70
N GLU A 252 21.43 -0.75 -4.71
CA GLU A 252 22.73 -1.03 -5.34
C GLU A 252 22.69 -0.80 -6.85
N TYR A 253 21.62 -1.21 -7.54
CA TYR A 253 21.47 -1.00 -8.98
C TYR A 253 21.39 0.48 -9.33
N VAL A 254 20.59 1.27 -8.59
CA VAL A 254 20.53 2.73 -8.73
C VAL A 254 21.93 3.35 -8.59
N LEU A 255 22.65 3.00 -7.53
CA LEU A 255 23.99 3.55 -7.30
C LEU A 255 24.98 3.20 -8.42
N ARG A 256 24.98 1.94 -8.88
CA ARG A 256 25.84 1.49 -9.98
C ARG A 256 25.54 2.22 -11.28
N GLN A 257 24.26 2.46 -11.61
CA GLN A 257 23.88 3.23 -12.80
C GLN A 257 24.38 4.66 -12.73
N LEU A 258 24.27 5.31 -11.56
CA LEU A 258 24.78 6.66 -11.36
C LEU A 258 26.33 6.73 -11.46
N GLN A 259 27.03 5.73 -10.91
CA GLN A 259 28.49 5.65 -10.95
C GLN A 259 29.04 5.31 -12.35
N GLY A 260 28.33 4.51 -13.12
CA GLY A 260 28.73 4.12 -14.48
C GLY A 260 28.35 5.13 -15.56
N ALA A 261 27.60 6.17 -15.24
CA ALA A 261 27.17 7.18 -16.19
C ALA A 261 28.30 8.17 -16.50
N ALA A 262 28.44 8.58 -17.77
CA ALA A 262 29.42 9.61 -18.17
C ALA A 262 29.05 11.03 -17.67
N GLY A 263 27.82 11.24 -17.24
CA GLY A 263 27.27 12.51 -16.75
C GLY A 263 26.10 12.29 -15.81
N ALA A 264 25.42 13.36 -15.43
CA ALA A 264 24.21 13.28 -14.65
C ALA A 264 23.03 12.72 -15.49
N LEU A 265 22.14 11.96 -14.88
CA LEU A 265 20.97 11.33 -15.51
C LEU A 265 19.68 11.98 -15.01
N SER A 266 18.70 12.15 -15.88
CA SER A 266 17.33 12.41 -15.46
C SER A 266 16.74 11.16 -14.76
N LEU A 267 15.63 11.33 -14.04
CA LEU A 267 14.95 10.20 -13.40
C LEU A 267 14.49 9.19 -14.47
N SER A 268 13.89 9.66 -15.56
CA SER A 268 13.40 8.82 -16.65
C SER A 268 14.51 8.04 -17.36
N GLU A 269 15.69 8.66 -17.60
CA GLU A 269 16.86 7.96 -18.16
C GLU A 269 17.37 6.88 -17.21
N LEU A 270 17.43 7.17 -15.91
CA LEU A 270 17.84 6.20 -14.89
C LEU A 270 16.87 5.03 -14.82
N VAL A 271 15.57 5.31 -14.82
CA VAL A 271 14.51 4.29 -14.81
C VAL A 271 14.59 3.40 -16.05
N SER A 272 14.76 3.98 -17.25
CA SER A 272 14.90 3.22 -18.49
C SER A 272 16.08 2.24 -18.43
N ARG A 273 17.24 2.70 -17.98
CA ARG A 273 18.43 1.85 -17.79
C ARG A 273 18.21 0.74 -16.77
N LEU A 274 17.54 1.04 -15.66
CA LEU A 274 17.23 0.03 -14.64
C LEU A 274 16.24 -1.00 -15.16
N HIS A 275 15.21 -0.57 -15.88
CA HIS A 275 14.22 -1.45 -16.48
C HIS A 275 14.87 -2.41 -17.48
N GLU A 276 15.62 -1.88 -18.44
CA GLU A 276 16.31 -2.70 -19.46
C GLU A 276 17.30 -3.69 -18.87
N ALA A 277 18.10 -3.25 -17.87
CA ALA A 277 19.19 -4.08 -17.35
C ALA A 277 18.75 -5.09 -16.29
N HIS A 278 17.69 -4.80 -15.52
CA HIS A 278 17.38 -5.56 -14.30
C HIS A 278 15.91 -5.95 -14.16
N TYR A 279 14.97 -5.24 -14.83
CA TYR A 279 13.54 -5.39 -14.62
C TYR A 279 12.71 -5.57 -15.91
N PRO A 280 13.17 -6.35 -16.92
CA PRO A 280 12.45 -6.44 -18.20
C PRO A 280 11.06 -7.13 -18.08
N ALA A 281 10.80 -7.85 -17.00
CA ALA A 281 9.51 -8.50 -16.71
C ALA A 281 8.58 -7.65 -15.84
N TYR A 282 9.02 -6.45 -15.45
CA TYR A 282 8.22 -5.54 -14.64
C TYR A 282 7.54 -4.48 -15.51
N GLU A 283 6.43 -3.97 -15.01
CA GLU A 283 5.80 -2.81 -15.61
C GLU A 283 6.70 -1.57 -15.44
N SER A 284 6.99 -0.87 -16.55
CA SER A 284 7.72 0.41 -16.52
C SER A 284 6.73 1.55 -16.29
N ALA A 285 6.13 1.59 -15.10
CA ALA A 285 5.08 2.53 -14.76
C ALA A 285 5.50 3.46 -13.59
N TYR A 286 4.52 4.13 -13.00
CA TYR A 286 4.70 5.06 -11.89
C TYR A 286 5.54 4.48 -10.74
N GLN A 287 5.29 3.23 -10.34
CA GLN A 287 5.93 2.62 -9.17
C GLN A 287 7.45 2.55 -9.31
N LEU A 288 7.95 2.20 -10.50
CA LEU A 288 9.40 2.14 -10.73
C LEU A 288 10.02 3.53 -10.69
N HIS A 289 9.33 4.57 -11.20
CA HIS A 289 9.81 5.97 -11.11
C HIS A 289 9.80 6.45 -9.65
N ALA A 290 8.71 6.26 -8.92
CA ALA A 290 8.57 6.70 -7.54
C ALA A 290 9.61 6.04 -6.63
N THR A 291 9.77 4.73 -6.73
CA THR A 291 10.74 3.98 -5.94
C THR A 291 12.18 4.34 -6.31
N THR A 292 12.51 4.48 -7.59
CA THR A 292 13.85 4.92 -8.02
C THR A 292 14.15 6.34 -7.48
N TYR A 293 13.18 7.24 -7.51
CA TYR A 293 13.32 8.58 -6.93
C TYR A 293 13.54 8.52 -5.41
N ALA A 294 12.79 7.68 -4.69
CA ALA A 294 12.99 7.48 -3.25
C ALA A 294 14.40 6.98 -2.94
N PHE A 295 14.95 6.06 -3.75
CA PHE A 295 16.33 5.61 -3.62
C PHE A 295 17.36 6.70 -3.95
N CYS A 296 17.14 7.50 -4.99
CA CYS A 296 18.00 8.66 -5.28
C CYS A 296 18.08 9.63 -4.07
N ARG A 297 16.94 9.92 -3.45
CA ARG A 297 16.87 10.73 -2.22
C ARG A 297 17.58 10.06 -1.04
N HIS A 298 17.40 8.76 -0.89
CA HIS A 298 18.06 7.98 0.16
C HIS A 298 19.58 7.99 0.01
N LEU A 299 20.09 7.73 -1.20
CA LEU A 299 21.51 7.79 -1.52
C LEU A 299 22.07 9.21 -1.37
N GLN A 300 21.29 10.25 -1.68
CA GLN A 300 21.68 11.63 -1.43
C GLN A 300 21.85 11.92 0.07
N ARG A 301 20.92 11.46 0.92
CA ARG A 301 21.06 11.58 2.39
C ARG A 301 22.30 10.84 2.93
N GLN A 302 22.71 9.75 2.26
CA GLN A 302 23.93 9.01 2.59
C GLN A 302 25.21 9.65 2.01
N GLY A 303 25.12 10.74 1.25
CA GLY A 303 26.26 11.36 0.58
C GLY A 303 26.79 10.58 -0.62
N LYS A 304 26.06 9.57 -1.14
CA LYS A 304 26.45 8.70 -2.27
C LYS A 304 25.93 9.20 -3.62
N ALA A 305 24.90 10.02 -3.61
CA ALA A 305 24.36 10.67 -4.81
C ALA A 305 24.18 12.17 -4.57
N LYS A 306 24.08 12.93 -5.64
CA LYS A 306 23.82 14.38 -5.61
C LYS A 306 22.86 14.79 -6.71
N ARG A 307 22.11 15.86 -6.47
CA ARG A 307 21.34 16.57 -7.49
C ARG A 307 22.23 17.54 -8.25
N VAL A 308 22.04 17.60 -9.56
CA VAL A 308 22.72 18.52 -10.47
C VAL A 308 21.65 19.29 -11.24
N ALA A 309 21.73 20.61 -11.26
CA ALA A 309 20.87 21.45 -12.10
C ALA A 309 21.60 21.72 -13.43
N GLU A 310 21.01 21.30 -14.53
CA GLU A 310 21.55 21.48 -15.88
C GLU A 310 20.38 21.72 -16.85
N GLY A 311 20.51 22.82 -17.64
CA GLY A 311 19.48 23.17 -18.64
C GLY A 311 18.07 23.37 -18.05
N GLY A 312 17.94 23.79 -16.79
CA GLY A 312 16.64 23.96 -16.11
C GLY A 312 16.02 22.63 -15.59
N ARG A 313 16.71 21.48 -15.79
CA ARG A 313 16.28 20.16 -15.31
C ARG A 313 17.06 19.78 -14.05
N LEU A 314 16.41 18.96 -13.20
CA LEU A 314 17.05 18.34 -12.04
C LEU A 314 17.50 16.93 -12.43
N LEU A 315 18.83 16.72 -12.40
CA LEU A 315 19.46 15.46 -12.74
C LEU A 315 20.09 14.82 -11.49
N TRP A 316 20.43 13.54 -11.60
CA TRP A 316 21.10 12.77 -10.56
C TRP A 316 22.47 12.30 -11.01
N ALA A 317 23.45 12.39 -10.12
CA ALA A 317 24.81 11.89 -10.35
C ALA A 317 25.32 11.20 -9.08
N ALA A 318 26.29 10.30 -9.23
CA ALA A 318 27.05 9.81 -8.08
C ALA A 318 27.77 11.00 -7.41
N ALA A 319 27.86 10.99 -6.08
CA ALA A 319 28.74 11.90 -5.37
C ALA A 319 30.21 11.50 -5.65
N ALA A 320 31.10 12.47 -5.73
CA ALA A 320 32.55 12.19 -5.75
C ALA A 320 32.96 11.57 -4.39
N ASN A 321 33.77 10.53 -4.44
CA ASN A 321 34.39 9.94 -3.23
C ASN A 321 35.30 10.94 -2.56
#